data_0235cdcf2b34f3baa4ff8f62a41d951b
#
_entry.id   0235cdcf2b34f3baa4ff8f62a41d951b
#
_cell.length_a   1.000
_cell.length_b   1.000
_cell.length_c   1.000
_cell.angle_alpha   90.00
_cell.angle_beta   90.00
_cell.angle_gamma   90.00
#
_symmetry.space_group_name_H-M   'P 1'
#
loop_
_entity.id
_entity.type
_entity.pdbx_description
1 polymer ?
#
loop_
_entity_poly.entity_id
_entity_poly.type
_entity_poly.pdbx_seq_one_letter_code
_entity_poly.pdbx_strand_id
1 'polypeptide(L)'
;MAKQIAYGEDARKALQAGIDKLADTVKITLGPKGRNVVLDKKFGAPLITNDGVTIAKEIELDDAFENMGAQLVKEVSVKTNDVAGDGTTTATLLAQALVREGMKNVAAGANPMVLKKGIALACEEAVKAITENSQSVKGSDDIARVATISSGDEFIGKLIAEAMEKVSKDGVITVEESKTAETYSEVVEGMMFDRGYIAPYMVTDTDKMVADLDEPLILITDKKISNTQEILPLLEQIVQQGRKLLIIAEDVEGEALTTLVLNKLRGTFTCVAVKAPGFGDRRKEMLQDIAILTGGTVITSELGLELKDATIDQLGRARQVKISKEDTIIVDGAGNEAEIKNRVAQIRQQIENTTSDFDREKLQERLAKLAGGVAVIKVGAATEIEMKEKKLRIEDALSATKAAVEEGIVAGGGVALINAIPAVEKLIETATGDTKTGMQIVLKVLEEPVKQIAKNAGLEGSVIVENIKKSDKAGYGFDALNEEYTDMIEKGIVDPTKVTRSALQNAASVASMVLTTESLVADIKEDAPAMPAAPDMGGMY
;
A
#
# COMPACT_ATOMS: atom_id res chain seq x y z
N MET A 1 -33.77 -1.97 11.16
CA MET A 1 -33.47 -0.53 11.18
C MET A 1 -34.23 0.17 10.06
N ALA A 2 -34.83 1.32 10.34
CA ALA A 2 -35.47 2.14 9.32
C ALA A 2 -34.42 2.79 8.42
N LYS A 3 -34.77 3.04 7.16
CA LYS A 3 -33.89 3.65 6.16
C LYS A 3 -34.35 5.08 5.86
N GLN A 4 -33.40 5.98 5.70
CA GLN A 4 -33.61 7.27 5.08
C GLN A 4 -33.13 7.22 3.63
N ILE A 5 -33.81 7.94 2.75
CA ILE A 5 -33.54 7.89 1.33
C ILE A 5 -33.47 9.32 0.78
N ALA A 6 -32.42 9.62 -0.01
CA ALA A 6 -32.29 10.85 -0.76
C ALA A 6 -32.30 10.55 -2.25
N TYR A 7 -32.81 11.47 -3.07
CA TYR A 7 -32.95 11.30 -4.51
C TYR A 7 -32.42 12.51 -5.29
N GLY A 8 -32.07 12.29 -6.54
CA GLY A 8 -31.80 13.31 -7.53
C GLY A 8 -30.71 14.29 -7.11
N GLU A 9 -31.04 15.57 -7.16
CA GLU A 9 -30.08 16.65 -6.88
C GLU A 9 -29.60 16.66 -5.43
N ASP A 10 -30.48 16.36 -4.46
CA ASP A 10 -30.12 16.33 -3.03
C ASP A 10 -29.14 15.20 -2.74
N ALA A 11 -29.34 14.02 -3.32
CA ALA A 11 -28.42 12.90 -3.22
C ALA A 11 -27.03 13.26 -3.80
N ARG A 12 -26.99 13.88 -4.97
CA ARG A 12 -25.76 14.29 -5.64
C ARG A 12 -25.01 15.37 -4.86
N LYS A 13 -25.74 16.37 -4.32
CA LYS A 13 -25.15 17.43 -3.48
C LYS A 13 -24.52 16.87 -2.21
N ALA A 14 -25.20 15.96 -1.53
CA ALA A 14 -24.68 15.34 -0.31
C ALA A 14 -23.41 14.52 -0.59
N LEU A 15 -23.40 13.68 -1.66
CA LEU A 15 -22.20 12.97 -2.08
C LEU A 15 -21.04 13.93 -2.37
N GLN A 16 -21.29 14.97 -3.16
CA GLN A 16 -20.25 15.96 -3.50
C GLN A 16 -19.72 16.68 -2.26
N ALA A 17 -20.58 17.05 -1.32
CA ALA A 17 -20.15 17.70 -0.08
C ALA A 17 -19.21 16.80 0.75
N GLY A 18 -19.53 15.51 0.85
CA GLY A 18 -18.66 14.54 1.52
C GLY A 18 -17.32 14.34 0.82
N ILE A 19 -17.33 14.20 -0.50
CA ILE A 19 -16.13 14.12 -1.34
C ILE A 19 -15.26 15.36 -1.14
N ASP A 20 -15.88 16.54 -1.15
CA ASP A 20 -15.17 17.80 -1.00
C ASP A 20 -14.53 17.94 0.37
N LYS A 21 -15.22 17.57 1.46
CA LYS A 21 -14.67 17.62 2.81
C LYS A 21 -13.41 16.74 2.95
N LEU A 22 -13.45 15.50 2.43
CA LEU A 22 -12.30 14.63 2.48
C LEU A 22 -11.17 15.14 1.59
N ALA A 23 -11.44 15.42 0.32
CA ALA A 23 -10.40 15.79 -0.64
C ALA A 23 -9.77 17.15 -0.32
N ASP A 24 -10.55 18.13 0.20
CA ASP A 24 -10.02 19.42 0.62
C ASP A 24 -9.07 19.30 1.82
N THR A 25 -9.28 18.30 2.69
CA THR A 25 -8.37 18.00 3.79
C THR A 25 -7.08 17.33 3.31
N VAL A 26 -7.17 16.42 2.33
CA VAL A 26 -6.02 15.67 1.83
C VAL A 26 -5.14 16.51 0.89
N LYS A 27 -5.71 17.25 -0.06
CA LYS A 27 -4.97 17.93 -1.14
C LYS A 27 -4.01 19.03 -0.69
N ILE A 28 -4.14 19.52 0.56
CA ILE A 28 -3.21 20.53 1.12
C ILE A 28 -1.82 19.96 1.37
N THR A 29 -1.68 18.64 1.37
CA THR A 29 -0.39 17.96 1.56
C THR A 29 0.42 17.82 0.27
N LEU A 30 -0.19 18.09 -0.90
CA LEU A 30 0.40 17.82 -2.22
C LEU A 30 1.55 18.78 -2.55
N GLY A 31 2.66 18.20 -3.02
CA GLY A 31 3.81 18.93 -3.54
C GLY A 31 4.81 19.40 -2.48
N PRO A 32 5.94 20.01 -2.90
CA PRO A 32 7.08 20.30 -2.02
C PRO A 32 6.78 21.38 -0.96
N LYS A 33 5.75 22.20 -1.15
CA LYS A 33 5.26 23.18 -0.17
C LYS A 33 3.91 22.74 0.44
N GLY A 34 3.57 21.46 0.33
CA GLY A 34 2.43 20.85 1.03
C GLY A 34 2.60 20.92 2.55
N ARG A 35 1.47 20.86 3.26
CA ARG A 35 1.43 21.00 4.73
C ARG A 35 0.89 19.72 5.36
N ASN A 36 1.28 19.51 6.61
CA ASN A 36 0.80 18.38 7.39
C ASN A 36 -0.63 18.60 7.88
N VAL A 37 -1.32 17.48 8.11
CA VAL A 37 -2.62 17.38 8.80
C VAL A 37 -2.39 16.79 10.18
N VAL A 38 -3.11 17.29 11.18
CA VAL A 38 -3.11 16.73 12.54
C VAL A 38 -4.36 15.89 12.71
N LEU A 39 -4.18 14.61 13.03
CA LEU A 39 -5.25 13.64 13.26
C LEU A 39 -5.38 13.37 14.75
N ASP A 40 -6.57 13.52 15.29
CA ASP A 40 -6.87 13.15 16.66
C ASP A 40 -6.84 11.63 16.82
N LYS A 41 -6.35 11.17 17.95
CA LYS A 41 -6.33 9.74 18.30
C LYS A 41 -7.04 9.54 19.63
N LYS A 42 -7.93 8.55 19.69
CA LYS A 42 -8.66 8.20 20.91
C LYS A 42 -7.73 7.87 22.09
N PHE A 43 -6.53 7.37 21.79
CA PHE A 43 -5.50 7.03 22.76
C PHE A 43 -4.14 7.50 22.24
N GLY A 44 -3.33 8.11 23.10
CA GLY A 44 -2.00 8.60 22.76
C GLY A 44 -1.97 10.04 22.26
N ALA A 45 -0.84 10.43 21.66
CA ALA A 45 -0.68 11.76 21.08
C ALA A 45 -1.32 11.85 19.69
N PRO A 46 -1.80 13.05 19.27
CA PRO A 46 -2.24 13.27 17.90
C PRO A 46 -1.18 12.88 16.88
N LEU A 47 -1.60 12.32 15.75
CA LEU A 47 -0.70 11.98 14.65
C LEU A 47 -0.57 13.19 13.71
N ILE A 48 0.65 13.59 13.40
CA ILE A 48 0.96 14.60 12.39
C ILE A 48 1.46 13.86 11.15
N THR A 49 0.80 14.06 10.02
CA THR A 49 1.16 13.38 8.77
C THR A 49 0.80 14.19 7.54
N ASN A 50 1.48 13.93 6.43
CA ASN A 50 1.16 14.39 5.09
C ASN A 50 0.74 13.23 4.16
N ASP A 51 0.72 12.00 4.65
CA ASP A 51 0.29 10.84 3.88
C ASP A 51 -1.22 10.88 3.61
N GLY A 52 -1.59 10.91 2.32
CA GLY A 52 -2.97 11.05 1.88
C GLY A 52 -3.87 9.88 2.27
N VAL A 53 -3.38 8.63 2.25
CA VAL A 53 -4.20 7.47 2.61
C VAL A 53 -4.45 7.41 4.11
N THR A 54 -3.47 7.73 4.95
CA THR A 54 -3.63 7.80 6.40
C THR A 54 -4.65 8.87 6.77
N ILE A 55 -4.59 10.06 6.16
CA ILE A 55 -5.58 11.12 6.38
C ILE A 55 -6.97 10.67 5.93
N ALA A 56 -7.09 10.11 4.73
CA ALA A 56 -8.38 9.66 4.18
C ALA A 56 -9.05 8.58 5.04
N LYS A 57 -8.28 7.67 5.62
CA LYS A 57 -8.79 6.60 6.49
C LYS A 57 -9.43 7.10 7.78
N GLU A 58 -8.92 8.20 8.35
CA GLU A 58 -9.42 8.76 9.61
C GLU A 58 -10.67 9.65 9.43
N ILE A 59 -11.01 10.04 8.19
CA ILE A 59 -12.16 10.92 7.96
C ILE A 59 -13.45 10.11 7.98
N GLU A 60 -14.29 10.46 8.94
CA GLU A 60 -15.67 9.97 9.10
C GLU A 60 -16.58 11.18 9.38
N LEU A 61 -17.70 11.28 8.67
CA LEU A 61 -18.61 12.42 8.76
C LEU A 61 -19.90 12.02 9.49
N ASP A 62 -20.46 12.97 10.25
CA ASP A 62 -21.68 12.75 11.02
C ASP A 62 -22.90 12.54 10.15
N ASP A 63 -23.03 13.30 9.05
CA ASP A 63 -24.11 13.11 8.07
C ASP A 63 -23.88 11.83 7.26
N ALA A 64 -24.84 10.92 7.29
CA ALA A 64 -24.72 9.61 6.67
C ALA A 64 -24.59 9.67 5.14
N PHE A 65 -25.24 10.64 4.47
CA PHE A 65 -25.17 10.78 3.02
C PHE A 65 -23.86 11.44 2.58
N GLU A 66 -23.42 12.47 3.29
CA GLU A 66 -22.09 13.06 3.04
C GLU A 66 -20.99 12.04 3.32
N ASN A 67 -21.12 11.25 4.39
CA ASN A 67 -20.16 10.20 4.72
C ASN A 67 -20.04 9.16 3.60
N MET A 68 -21.13 8.80 2.91
CA MET A 68 -21.04 7.94 1.72
C MET A 68 -20.13 8.52 0.65
N GLY A 69 -20.22 9.83 0.39
CA GLY A 69 -19.34 10.53 -0.55
C GLY A 69 -17.88 10.47 -0.11
N ALA A 70 -17.61 10.73 1.16
CA ALA A 70 -16.27 10.64 1.74
C ALA A 70 -15.71 9.21 1.63
N GLN A 71 -16.49 8.18 1.96
CA GLN A 71 -16.05 6.77 1.88
C GLN A 71 -15.74 6.33 0.44
N LEU A 72 -16.48 6.81 -0.58
CA LEU A 72 -16.18 6.52 -1.98
C LEU A 72 -14.83 7.07 -2.43
N VAL A 73 -14.47 8.29 -2.03
CA VAL A 73 -13.15 8.87 -2.34
C VAL A 73 -12.05 8.28 -1.47
N LYS A 74 -12.34 7.91 -0.22
CA LYS A 74 -11.44 7.10 0.62
C LYS A 74 -11.04 5.81 -0.10
N GLU A 75 -11.99 5.12 -0.76
CA GLU A 75 -11.69 3.91 -1.54
C GLU A 75 -10.71 4.19 -2.70
N VAL A 76 -10.79 5.37 -3.36
CA VAL A 76 -9.79 5.78 -4.37
C VAL A 76 -8.40 5.83 -3.79
N SER A 77 -8.25 6.47 -2.63
CA SER A 77 -6.98 6.60 -1.93
C SER A 77 -6.40 5.23 -1.54
N VAL A 78 -7.24 4.38 -0.91
CA VAL A 78 -6.85 3.02 -0.48
C VAL A 78 -6.44 2.16 -1.68
N LYS A 79 -7.24 2.13 -2.75
CA LYS A 79 -6.91 1.35 -3.96
C LYS A 79 -5.63 1.81 -4.65
N THR A 80 -5.37 3.11 -4.66
CA THR A 80 -4.13 3.64 -5.23
C THR A 80 -2.93 3.22 -4.38
N ASN A 81 -3.07 3.27 -3.06
CA ASN A 81 -2.06 2.76 -2.14
C ASN A 81 -1.78 1.26 -2.34
N ASP A 82 -2.83 0.44 -2.44
CA ASP A 82 -2.70 -1.02 -2.63
C ASP A 82 -1.95 -1.39 -3.92
N VAL A 83 -2.15 -0.62 -5.00
CA VAL A 83 -1.58 -0.91 -6.32
C VAL A 83 -0.19 -0.32 -6.50
N ALA A 84 0.01 0.92 -6.06
CA ALA A 84 1.20 1.71 -6.37
C ALA A 84 2.00 2.16 -5.15
N GLY A 85 1.41 2.09 -3.95
CA GLY A 85 2.02 2.44 -2.67
C GLY A 85 2.28 3.94 -2.47
N ASP A 86 1.93 4.77 -3.46
CA ASP A 86 2.07 6.24 -3.43
C ASP A 86 1.00 6.87 -4.34
N GLY A 87 0.95 8.22 -4.42
CA GLY A 87 0.03 8.97 -5.28
C GLY A 87 -1.41 9.08 -4.77
N THR A 88 -1.64 8.73 -3.52
CA THR A 88 -2.96 8.70 -2.88
C THR A 88 -3.61 10.09 -2.83
N THR A 89 -2.83 11.13 -2.58
CA THR A 89 -3.27 12.54 -2.60
C THR A 89 -3.67 12.99 -4.00
N THR A 90 -2.87 12.64 -5.02
CA THR A 90 -3.17 12.96 -6.42
C THR A 90 -4.43 12.26 -6.89
N ALA A 91 -4.62 10.98 -6.55
CA ALA A 91 -5.81 10.21 -6.88
C ALA A 91 -7.09 10.82 -6.26
N THR A 92 -7.01 11.22 -4.99
CA THR A 92 -8.10 11.88 -4.26
C THR A 92 -8.47 13.22 -4.91
N LEU A 93 -7.48 14.04 -5.27
CA LEU A 93 -7.67 15.31 -5.97
C LEU A 93 -8.33 15.12 -7.34
N LEU A 94 -7.83 14.17 -8.15
CA LEU A 94 -8.39 13.86 -9.46
C LEU A 94 -9.84 13.36 -9.36
N ALA A 95 -10.16 12.53 -8.37
CA ALA A 95 -11.52 12.07 -8.13
C ALA A 95 -12.46 13.24 -7.80
N GLN A 96 -12.05 14.13 -6.90
CA GLN A 96 -12.81 15.34 -6.57
C GLN A 96 -13.05 16.20 -7.82
N ALA A 97 -12.02 16.46 -8.61
CA ALA A 97 -12.11 17.29 -9.80
C ALA A 97 -13.03 16.68 -10.86
N LEU A 98 -12.94 15.37 -11.11
CA LEU A 98 -13.82 14.63 -12.02
C LEU A 98 -15.28 14.72 -11.58
N VAL A 99 -15.55 14.52 -10.28
CA VAL A 99 -16.91 14.62 -9.74
C VAL A 99 -17.42 16.05 -9.85
N ARG A 100 -16.65 17.07 -9.46
CA ARG A 100 -17.05 18.48 -9.55
C ARG A 100 -17.38 18.91 -10.98
N GLU A 101 -16.52 18.58 -11.94
CA GLU A 101 -16.77 18.95 -13.34
C GLU A 101 -17.89 18.09 -13.94
N GLY A 102 -17.95 16.80 -13.60
CA GLY A 102 -19.02 15.91 -14.06
C GLY A 102 -20.41 16.35 -13.56
N MET A 103 -20.54 16.69 -12.26
CA MET A 103 -21.80 17.15 -11.66
C MET A 103 -22.33 18.43 -12.30
N LYS A 104 -21.46 19.36 -12.68
CA LYS A 104 -21.87 20.58 -13.42
C LYS A 104 -22.55 20.23 -14.73
N ASN A 105 -22.01 19.25 -15.46
CA ASN A 105 -22.56 18.82 -16.76
C ASN A 105 -23.84 17.99 -16.60
N VAL A 106 -23.93 17.14 -15.56
CA VAL A 106 -25.17 16.41 -15.22
C VAL A 106 -26.28 17.38 -14.84
N ALA A 107 -25.98 18.41 -14.02
CA ALA A 107 -26.94 19.47 -13.69
C ALA A 107 -27.37 20.28 -14.91
N ALA A 108 -26.53 20.42 -15.93
CA ALA A 108 -26.85 21.05 -17.21
C ALA A 108 -27.65 20.13 -18.17
N GLY A 109 -27.98 18.88 -17.76
CA GLY A 109 -28.83 17.97 -18.53
C GLY A 109 -28.07 16.94 -19.36
N ALA A 110 -26.75 16.80 -19.24
CA ALA A 110 -26.00 15.76 -19.90
C ALA A 110 -26.34 14.37 -19.32
N ASN A 111 -26.39 13.36 -20.17
CA ASN A 111 -26.68 11.98 -19.75
C ASN A 111 -25.48 11.37 -19.03
N PRO A 112 -25.59 11.04 -17.72
CA PRO A 112 -24.46 10.55 -16.94
C PRO A 112 -23.93 9.19 -17.45
N MET A 113 -24.77 8.33 -18.02
CA MET A 113 -24.34 7.04 -18.59
C MET A 113 -23.49 7.22 -19.86
N VAL A 114 -23.72 8.29 -20.62
CA VAL A 114 -22.94 8.64 -21.81
C VAL A 114 -21.66 9.40 -21.40
N LEU A 115 -21.74 10.30 -20.43
CA LEU A 115 -20.57 10.98 -19.84
C LEU A 115 -19.55 9.95 -19.34
N LYS A 116 -20.00 8.93 -18.58
CA LYS A 116 -19.16 7.83 -18.09
C LYS A 116 -18.35 7.17 -19.21
N LYS A 117 -18.97 6.94 -20.38
CA LYS A 117 -18.25 6.35 -21.54
C LYS A 117 -17.17 7.30 -22.05
N GLY A 118 -17.48 8.58 -22.17
CA GLY A 118 -16.50 9.59 -22.57
C GLY A 118 -15.32 9.72 -21.59
N ILE A 119 -15.61 9.70 -20.28
CA ILE A 119 -14.58 9.72 -19.23
C ILE A 119 -13.67 8.49 -19.35
N ALA A 120 -14.25 7.29 -19.52
CA ALA A 120 -13.49 6.05 -19.65
C ALA A 120 -12.53 6.07 -20.86
N LEU A 121 -13.03 6.48 -22.05
CA LEU A 121 -12.22 6.57 -23.26
C LEU A 121 -11.07 7.59 -23.14
N ALA A 122 -11.35 8.76 -22.57
CA ALA A 122 -10.31 9.78 -22.39
C ALA A 122 -9.26 9.39 -21.33
N CYS A 123 -9.70 8.68 -20.28
CA CYS A 123 -8.80 8.14 -19.27
C CYS A 123 -7.87 7.07 -19.87
N GLU A 124 -8.40 6.16 -20.67
CA GLU A 124 -7.62 5.12 -21.36
C GLU A 124 -6.57 5.74 -22.28
N GLU A 125 -6.94 6.74 -23.10
CA GLU A 125 -6.00 7.42 -23.98
C GLU A 125 -4.92 8.22 -23.19
N ALA A 126 -5.31 8.89 -22.11
CA ALA A 126 -4.37 9.58 -21.24
C ALA A 126 -3.37 8.60 -20.59
N VAL A 127 -3.84 7.48 -20.08
CA VAL A 127 -2.99 6.42 -19.52
C VAL A 127 -2.03 5.86 -20.55
N LYS A 128 -2.50 5.62 -21.77
CA LYS A 128 -1.64 5.19 -22.87
C LYS A 128 -0.54 6.21 -23.16
N ALA A 129 -0.89 7.49 -23.29
CA ALA A 129 0.09 8.56 -23.50
C ALA A 129 1.11 8.68 -22.35
N ILE A 130 0.69 8.55 -21.10
CA ILE A 130 1.58 8.52 -19.93
C ILE A 130 2.56 7.35 -20.02
N THR A 131 2.06 6.15 -20.37
CA THR A 131 2.89 4.94 -20.47
C THR A 131 3.88 5.02 -21.63
N GLU A 132 3.47 5.58 -22.78
CA GLU A 132 4.36 5.79 -23.94
C GLU A 132 5.50 6.78 -23.64
N ASN A 133 5.27 7.75 -22.75
CA ASN A 133 6.28 8.71 -22.31
C ASN A 133 7.17 8.20 -21.16
N SER A 134 6.94 6.98 -20.69
CA SER A 134 7.71 6.38 -19.61
C SER A 134 9.16 6.09 -20.01
N GLN A 135 10.09 6.35 -19.10
CA GLN A 135 11.50 6.03 -19.24
C GLN A 135 11.91 4.99 -18.22
N SER A 136 12.62 3.96 -18.64
CA SER A 136 13.13 2.93 -17.73
C SER A 136 14.14 3.51 -16.75
N VAL A 137 14.10 3.09 -15.50
CA VAL A 137 15.08 3.42 -14.45
C VAL A 137 16.44 2.85 -14.83
N LYS A 138 17.50 3.68 -14.86
CA LYS A 138 18.84 3.34 -15.36
C LYS A 138 19.90 3.22 -14.27
N GLY A 139 19.54 2.93 -13.05
CA GLY A 139 20.52 2.70 -11.99
C GLY A 139 20.18 3.36 -10.67
N SER A 140 21.15 3.36 -9.76
CA SER A 140 21.02 3.84 -8.38
C SER A 140 20.66 5.33 -8.29
N ASP A 141 21.15 6.15 -9.23
CA ASP A 141 20.88 7.59 -9.24
C ASP A 141 19.40 7.91 -9.51
N ASP A 142 18.77 7.21 -10.48
CA ASP A 142 17.34 7.40 -10.75
C ASP A 142 16.49 6.90 -9.59
N ILE A 143 16.89 5.80 -8.96
CA ILE A 143 16.27 5.27 -7.73
C ILE A 143 16.33 6.33 -6.63
N ALA A 144 17.50 6.92 -6.40
CA ALA A 144 17.70 7.96 -5.41
C ALA A 144 16.82 9.19 -5.68
N ARG A 145 16.67 9.60 -6.96
CA ARG A 145 15.79 10.72 -7.35
C ARG A 145 14.32 10.44 -7.02
N VAL A 146 13.80 9.27 -7.43
CA VAL A 146 12.41 8.89 -7.11
C VAL A 146 12.18 8.89 -5.61
N ALA A 147 13.07 8.25 -4.85
CA ALA A 147 12.95 8.17 -3.40
C ALA A 147 13.08 9.55 -2.72
N THR A 148 13.93 10.44 -3.26
CA THR A 148 14.07 11.83 -2.77
C THR A 148 12.80 12.63 -3.00
N ILE A 149 12.18 12.53 -4.19
CA ILE A 149 10.93 13.24 -4.50
C ILE A 149 9.78 12.77 -3.61
N SER A 150 9.63 11.45 -3.46
CA SER A 150 8.56 10.88 -2.64
C SER A 150 8.76 11.17 -1.14
N SER A 151 9.99 11.05 -0.63
CA SER A 151 10.28 11.33 0.78
C SER A 151 10.43 12.82 1.11
N GLY A 152 10.74 13.68 0.11
CA GLY A 152 11.12 15.08 0.32
C GLY A 152 12.47 15.25 1.03
N ASP A 153 13.32 14.21 1.08
CA ASP A 153 14.59 14.19 1.81
C ASP A 153 15.67 13.45 1.00
N GLU A 154 16.74 14.16 0.63
CA GLU A 154 17.83 13.61 -0.16
C GLU A 154 18.61 12.51 0.58
N PHE A 155 18.73 12.61 1.91
CA PHE A 155 19.38 11.58 2.72
C PHE A 155 18.59 10.26 2.67
N ILE A 156 17.26 10.34 2.81
CA ILE A 156 16.38 9.17 2.69
C ILE A 156 16.46 8.58 1.29
N GLY A 157 16.47 9.43 0.25
CA GLY A 157 16.61 8.99 -1.13
C GLY A 157 17.87 8.17 -1.39
N LYS A 158 19.02 8.64 -0.91
CA LYS A 158 20.30 7.93 -1.00
C LYS A 158 20.28 6.63 -0.19
N LEU A 159 19.71 6.65 1.01
CA LEU A 159 19.64 5.49 1.89
C LEU A 159 18.82 4.35 1.26
N ILE A 160 17.69 4.68 0.60
CA ILE A 160 16.87 3.70 -0.12
C ILE A 160 17.63 3.14 -1.33
N ALA A 161 18.30 3.99 -2.11
CA ALA A 161 19.08 3.56 -3.27
C ALA A 161 20.22 2.62 -2.86
N GLU A 162 20.97 2.94 -1.80
CA GLU A 162 22.00 2.07 -1.25
C GLU A 162 21.44 0.74 -0.73
N ALA A 163 20.26 0.77 -0.08
CA ALA A 163 19.61 -0.45 0.38
C ALA A 163 19.21 -1.35 -0.80
N MET A 164 18.66 -0.76 -1.88
CA MET A 164 18.30 -1.49 -3.10
C MET A 164 19.52 -2.05 -3.86
N GLU A 165 20.64 -1.37 -3.82
CA GLU A 165 21.87 -1.84 -4.44
C GLU A 165 22.49 -3.02 -3.67
N LYS A 166 22.40 -3.01 -2.34
CA LYS A 166 22.93 -4.08 -1.46
C LYS A 166 22.14 -5.38 -1.55
N VAL A 167 20.84 -5.29 -1.79
CA VAL A 167 19.99 -6.47 -2.03
C VAL A 167 19.83 -6.67 -3.53
N SER A 168 19.76 -7.90 -4.01
CA SER A 168 19.55 -8.18 -5.44
C SER A 168 18.23 -7.55 -5.93
N LYS A 169 18.00 -7.55 -7.26
CA LYS A 169 16.77 -7.00 -7.86
C LYS A 169 15.48 -7.58 -7.24
N ASP A 170 15.57 -8.82 -6.77
CA ASP A 170 14.47 -9.52 -6.09
C ASP A 170 14.59 -9.43 -4.55
N GLY A 171 15.53 -8.63 -4.05
CA GLY A 171 15.77 -8.44 -2.62
C GLY A 171 14.68 -7.63 -1.93
N VAL A 172 14.47 -7.93 -0.67
CA VAL A 172 13.42 -7.31 0.14
C VAL A 172 14.00 -6.20 0.99
N ILE A 173 13.28 -5.07 1.05
CA ILE A 173 13.60 -3.97 1.95
C ILE A 173 12.44 -3.80 2.92
N THR A 174 12.74 -3.79 4.21
CA THR A 174 11.78 -3.52 5.30
C THR A 174 12.14 -2.25 6.05
N VAL A 175 11.14 -1.63 6.65
CA VAL A 175 11.32 -0.42 7.47
C VAL A 175 10.95 -0.77 8.91
N GLU A 176 11.86 -0.46 9.83
CA GLU A 176 11.71 -0.73 11.25
C GLU A 176 12.09 0.49 12.09
N GLU A 177 11.60 0.53 13.32
CA GLU A 177 11.97 1.55 14.27
C GLU A 177 13.38 1.30 14.83
N SER A 178 14.21 2.35 14.86
CA SER A 178 15.52 2.31 15.52
C SER A 178 15.37 2.50 17.03
N LYS A 179 16.23 1.85 17.80
CA LYS A 179 16.37 2.12 19.24
C LYS A 179 17.18 3.40 19.53
N THR A 180 17.78 3.98 18.48
CA THR A 180 18.59 5.19 18.55
C THR A 180 17.94 6.32 17.74
N ALA A 181 18.41 7.55 17.90
CA ALA A 181 17.93 8.68 17.10
C ALA A 181 18.43 8.66 15.64
N GLU A 182 19.34 7.75 15.28
CA GLU A 182 19.93 7.66 13.96
C GLU A 182 19.09 6.79 13.01
N THR A 183 19.00 7.22 11.76
CA THR A 183 18.40 6.46 10.65
C THR A 183 19.53 5.87 9.80
N TYR A 184 19.50 4.54 9.59
CA TYR A 184 20.52 3.82 8.83
C TYR A 184 19.94 2.56 8.19
N SER A 185 20.68 1.97 7.25
CA SER A 185 20.33 0.67 6.63
C SER A 185 21.34 -0.40 7.00
N GLU A 186 20.83 -1.59 7.27
CA GLU A 186 21.63 -2.81 7.46
C GLU A 186 21.09 -3.93 6.57
N VAL A 187 21.93 -4.88 6.20
CA VAL A 187 21.50 -6.09 5.49
C VAL A 187 21.62 -7.24 6.46
N VAL A 188 20.54 -7.98 6.62
CA VAL A 188 20.45 -9.15 7.49
C VAL A 188 20.03 -10.38 6.69
N GLU A 189 20.28 -11.56 7.23
CA GLU A 189 19.77 -12.78 6.64
C GLU A 189 18.25 -12.82 6.73
N GLY A 190 17.60 -13.23 5.65
CA GLY A 190 16.15 -13.23 5.58
C GLY A 190 15.63 -13.72 4.24
N MET A 191 14.33 -13.91 4.17
CA MET A 191 13.67 -14.45 2.99
C MET A 191 12.24 -13.91 2.87
N MET A 192 11.79 -13.66 1.64
CA MET A 192 10.38 -13.42 1.32
C MET A 192 9.81 -14.55 0.48
N PHE A 193 8.55 -14.89 0.72
CA PHE A 193 7.80 -15.80 -0.15
C PHE A 193 6.35 -15.33 -0.31
N ASP A 194 5.77 -15.66 -1.46
CA ASP A 194 4.48 -15.17 -1.96
C ASP A 194 3.31 -15.96 -1.34
N ARG A 195 3.15 -15.88 -0.03
CA ARG A 195 2.02 -16.41 0.74
C ARG A 195 1.76 -15.51 1.93
N GLY A 196 0.56 -14.98 2.02
CA GLY A 196 0.12 -14.17 3.14
C GLY A 196 -0.67 -14.97 4.18
N TYR A 197 -1.24 -14.27 5.15
CA TYR A 197 -2.04 -14.87 6.21
C TYR A 197 -3.29 -15.58 5.65
N ILE A 198 -3.65 -16.71 6.27
CA ILE A 198 -4.81 -17.50 5.85
C ILE A 198 -6.13 -16.79 6.19
N ALA A 199 -6.19 -16.05 7.28
CA ALA A 199 -7.38 -15.34 7.70
C ALA A 199 -7.07 -13.87 8.10
N PRO A 200 -7.88 -12.89 7.63
CA PRO A 200 -7.70 -11.47 7.97
C PRO A 200 -7.71 -11.17 9.48
N TYR A 201 -8.41 -11.98 10.26
CA TYR A 201 -8.47 -11.85 11.72
C TYR A 201 -7.14 -12.15 12.44
N MET A 202 -6.13 -12.65 11.73
CA MET A 202 -4.80 -12.93 12.27
C MET A 202 -3.85 -11.73 12.25
N VAL A 203 -4.24 -10.59 11.63
CA VAL A 203 -3.42 -9.39 11.59
C VAL A 203 -3.20 -8.79 12.98
N THR A 204 -2.04 -8.21 13.23
CA THR A 204 -1.73 -7.48 14.48
C THR A 204 -1.95 -5.99 14.33
N ASP A 205 -1.80 -5.46 13.11
CA ASP A 205 -2.13 -4.09 12.72
C ASP A 205 -3.32 -4.13 11.75
N THR A 206 -4.48 -3.72 12.24
CA THR A 206 -5.73 -3.71 11.47
C THR A 206 -5.80 -2.57 10.45
N ASP A 207 -5.06 -1.48 10.67
CA ASP A 207 -5.07 -0.31 9.79
C ASP A 207 -4.26 -0.59 8.52
N LYS A 208 -3.12 -1.27 8.68
CA LYS A 208 -2.26 -1.70 7.57
C LYS A 208 -2.61 -3.08 7.03
N MET A 209 -3.51 -3.82 7.69
CA MET A 209 -3.82 -5.22 7.37
C MET A 209 -2.57 -6.11 7.32
N VAL A 210 -1.68 -5.95 8.27
CA VAL A 210 -0.40 -6.69 8.38
C VAL A 210 -0.32 -7.38 9.74
N ALA A 211 0.26 -8.56 9.77
CA ALA A 211 0.70 -9.18 11.02
C ALA A 211 2.21 -8.98 11.18
N ASP A 212 2.60 -8.37 12.30
CA ASP A 212 3.99 -8.13 12.69
C ASP A 212 4.29 -8.92 13.95
N LEU A 213 5.19 -9.88 13.84
CA LEU A 213 5.56 -10.79 14.92
C LEU A 213 7.02 -10.56 15.30
N ASP A 214 7.27 -10.00 16.49
CA ASP A 214 8.61 -9.89 17.06
C ASP A 214 8.99 -11.19 17.76
N GLU A 215 10.18 -11.68 17.49
CA GLU A 215 10.77 -12.90 18.04
C GLU A 215 9.84 -14.13 18.03
N PRO A 216 9.13 -14.41 16.91
CA PRO A 216 8.20 -15.54 16.87
C PRO A 216 8.95 -16.87 16.88
N LEU A 217 8.25 -17.89 17.37
CA LEU A 217 8.53 -19.29 17.06
C LEU A 217 7.88 -19.64 15.73
N ILE A 218 8.53 -20.50 14.92
CA ILE A 218 8.06 -20.83 13.57
C ILE A 218 7.88 -22.34 13.45
N LEU A 219 6.65 -22.80 13.34
CA LEU A 219 6.30 -24.18 13.03
C LEU A 219 6.29 -24.36 11.52
N ILE A 220 7.09 -25.29 11.01
CA ILE A 220 7.24 -25.56 9.58
C ILE A 220 6.82 -27.00 9.30
N THR A 221 5.81 -27.18 8.45
CA THR A 221 5.30 -28.53 8.10
C THR A 221 4.79 -28.59 6.67
N ASP A 222 4.91 -29.74 6.03
CA ASP A 222 4.29 -30.05 4.75
C ASP A 222 2.88 -30.63 4.89
N LYS A 223 2.42 -30.80 6.13
CA LYS A 223 1.10 -31.35 6.46
C LYS A 223 0.03 -30.26 6.47
N LYS A 224 -1.20 -30.71 6.27
CA LYS A 224 -2.41 -29.90 6.48
C LYS A 224 -2.85 -30.02 7.93
N ILE A 225 -3.20 -28.91 8.55
CA ILE A 225 -3.66 -28.86 9.95
C ILE A 225 -5.17 -28.54 9.94
N SER A 226 -6.00 -29.55 10.22
CA SER A 226 -7.45 -29.42 10.26
C SER A 226 -8.01 -29.55 11.68
N ASN A 227 -7.30 -30.31 12.53
CA ASN A 227 -7.71 -30.59 13.90
C ASN A 227 -6.72 -29.99 14.90
N THR A 228 -7.25 -29.23 15.87
CA THR A 228 -6.46 -28.59 16.93
C THR A 228 -5.70 -29.59 17.79
N GLN A 229 -6.24 -30.78 17.98
CA GLN A 229 -5.64 -31.85 18.79
C GLN A 229 -4.21 -32.25 18.32
N GLU A 230 -3.94 -32.08 17.02
CA GLU A 230 -2.63 -32.44 16.45
C GLU A 230 -1.51 -31.49 16.90
N ILE A 231 -1.84 -30.25 17.25
CA ILE A 231 -0.87 -29.24 17.65
C ILE A 231 -1.06 -28.76 19.09
N LEU A 232 -2.09 -29.25 19.79
CA LEU A 232 -2.46 -28.78 21.13
C LEU A 232 -1.32 -28.87 22.15
N PRO A 233 -0.56 -29.97 22.26
CA PRO A 233 0.55 -30.08 23.22
C PRO A 233 1.64 -29.02 22.98
N LEU A 234 1.90 -28.70 21.71
CA LEU A 234 2.85 -27.66 21.32
C LEU A 234 2.32 -26.25 21.65
N LEU A 235 1.04 -26.00 21.33
CA LEU A 235 0.41 -24.70 21.62
C LEU A 235 0.40 -24.39 23.13
N GLU A 236 0.11 -25.39 23.98
CA GLU A 236 0.12 -25.22 25.44
C GLU A 236 1.49 -24.78 25.95
N GLN A 237 2.55 -25.38 25.47
CA GLN A 237 3.92 -25.02 25.83
C GLN A 237 4.28 -23.60 25.38
N ILE A 238 3.88 -23.20 24.17
CA ILE A 238 4.14 -21.87 23.60
C ILE A 238 3.38 -20.78 24.37
N VAL A 239 2.11 -21.03 24.70
CA VAL A 239 1.27 -20.14 25.50
C VAL A 239 1.86 -19.95 26.90
N GLN A 240 2.32 -21.01 27.54
CA GLN A 240 2.95 -20.91 28.87
C GLN A 240 4.22 -20.04 28.84
N GLN A 241 4.94 -20.00 27.72
CA GLN A 241 6.11 -19.14 27.53
C GLN A 241 5.76 -17.70 27.09
N GLY A 242 4.50 -17.41 26.79
CA GLY A 242 4.07 -16.10 26.29
C GLY A 242 4.64 -15.72 24.92
N ARG A 243 5.06 -16.72 24.12
CA ARG A 243 5.71 -16.50 22.82
C ARG A 243 4.67 -16.41 21.70
N LYS A 244 5.00 -15.64 20.65
CA LYS A 244 4.21 -15.56 19.42
C LYS A 244 4.54 -16.76 18.51
N LEU A 245 3.58 -17.20 17.70
CA LEU A 245 3.77 -18.33 16.79
C LEU A 245 3.42 -17.96 15.35
N LEU A 246 4.32 -18.29 14.42
CA LEU A 246 4.02 -18.41 13.00
C LEU A 246 3.87 -19.89 12.65
N ILE A 247 2.81 -20.25 11.96
CA ILE A 247 2.59 -21.60 11.40
C ILE A 247 2.74 -21.52 9.89
N ILE A 248 3.69 -22.26 9.32
CA ILE A 248 3.86 -22.46 7.88
C ILE A 248 3.48 -23.90 7.59
N ALA A 249 2.31 -24.11 6.98
CA ALA A 249 1.74 -25.43 6.73
C ALA A 249 1.21 -25.54 5.30
N GLU A 250 0.95 -26.76 4.80
CA GLU A 250 0.27 -26.90 3.50
C GLU A 250 -1.04 -26.13 3.48
N ASP A 251 -1.84 -26.29 4.53
CA ASP A 251 -3.04 -25.47 4.81
C ASP A 251 -3.37 -25.56 6.31
N VAL A 252 -4.11 -24.54 6.80
CA VAL A 252 -4.72 -24.57 8.14
C VAL A 252 -6.20 -24.25 7.98
N GLU A 253 -7.07 -25.18 8.33
CA GLU A 253 -8.50 -25.05 8.08
C GLU A 253 -9.36 -25.63 9.21
N GLY A 254 -10.69 -25.54 9.05
CA GLY A 254 -11.67 -26.19 9.91
C GLY A 254 -11.58 -25.74 11.37
N GLU A 255 -11.59 -26.73 12.28
CA GLU A 255 -11.54 -26.51 13.72
C GLU A 255 -10.24 -25.85 14.17
N ALA A 256 -9.11 -26.24 13.60
CA ALA A 256 -7.80 -25.67 13.92
C ALA A 256 -7.74 -24.17 13.65
N LEU A 257 -8.15 -23.75 12.45
CA LEU A 257 -8.17 -22.33 12.08
C LEU A 257 -9.11 -21.53 13.01
N THR A 258 -10.31 -22.04 13.25
CA THR A 258 -11.29 -21.37 14.11
C THR A 258 -10.74 -21.18 15.52
N THR A 259 -10.12 -22.21 16.09
CA THR A 259 -9.55 -22.16 17.43
C THR A 259 -8.41 -21.16 17.55
N LEU A 260 -7.49 -21.13 16.57
CA LEU A 260 -6.38 -20.18 16.53
C LEU A 260 -6.87 -18.74 16.43
N VAL A 261 -7.83 -18.46 15.53
CA VAL A 261 -8.44 -17.13 15.37
C VAL A 261 -9.16 -16.68 16.65
N LEU A 262 -9.96 -17.54 17.27
CA LEU A 262 -10.67 -17.20 18.50
C LEU A 262 -9.72 -16.88 19.67
N ASN A 263 -8.64 -17.64 19.83
CA ASN A 263 -7.65 -17.38 20.90
C ASN A 263 -6.89 -16.07 20.63
N LYS A 264 -6.57 -15.76 19.40
CA LYS A 264 -5.95 -14.49 19.00
C LYS A 264 -6.90 -13.32 19.29
N LEU A 265 -8.19 -13.41 18.91
CA LEU A 265 -9.18 -12.36 19.15
C LEU A 265 -9.43 -12.13 20.66
N ARG A 266 -9.34 -13.17 21.48
CA ARG A 266 -9.41 -13.08 22.95
C ARG A 266 -8.14 -12.53 23.60
N GLY A 267 -7.07 -12.31 22.82
CA GLY A 267 -5.79 -11.85 23.35
C GLY A 267 -5.02 -12.89 24.17
N THR A 268 -5.46 -14.14 24.16
CA THR A 268 -4.83 -15.23 24.93
C THR A 268 -3.53 -15.69 24.28
N PHE A 269 -3.48 -15.65 22.93
CA PHE A 269 -2.36 -16.17 22.17
C PHE A 269 -2.24 -15.49 20.80
N THR A 270 -1.05 -15.00 20.48
CA THR A 270 -0.78 -14.39 19.16
C THR A 270 -0.21 -15.46 18.23
N CYS A 271 -1.02 -15.85 17.25
CA CYS A 271 -0.65 -16.81 16.24
C CYS A 271 -1.07 -16.33 14.85
N VAL A 272 -0.21 -16.54 13.87
CA VAL A 272 -0.50 -16.32 12.45
C VAL A 272 -0.21 -17.61 11.69
N ALA A 273 -1.11 -17.98 10.78
CA ALA A 273 -0.93 -19.11 9.90
C ALA A 273 -0.83 -18.65 8.45
N VAL A 274 0.13 -19.20 7.72
CA VAL A 274 0.37 -18.96 6.30
C VAL A 274 0.48 -20.30 5.56
N LYS A 275 0.13 -20.28 4.27
CA LYS A 275 0.32 -21.47 3.44
C LYS A 275 1.79 -21.62 3.05
N ALA A 276 2.27 -22.85 3.03
CA ALA A 276 3.61 -23.17 2.55
C ALA A 276 3.79 -22.73 1.08
N PRO A 277 4.93 -22.12 0.74
CA PRO A 277 5.21 -21.71 -0.63
C PRO A 277 5.46 -22.90 -1.56
N GLY A 278 5.10 -22.76 -2.83
CA GLY A 278 5.29 -23.79 -3.85
C GLY A 278 4.30 -24.96 -3.78
N PHE A 279 4.52 -25.95 -4.63
CA PHE A 279 3.70 -27.17 -4.74
C PHE A 279 4.59 -28.39 -4.94
N GLY A 280 4.14 -29.56 -4.47
CA GLY A 280 4.85 -30.83 -4.64
C GLY A 280 6.27 -30.79 -4.07
N ASP A 281 7.25 -31.31 -4.81
CA ASP A 281 8.65 -31.40 -4.34
C ASP A 281 9.28 -30.00 -4.15
N ARG A 282 8.86 -29.01 -4.91
CA ARG A 282 9.31 -27.61 -4.72
C ARG A 282 8.88 -27.06 -3.37
N ARG A 283 7.68 -27.40 -2.88
CA ARG A 283 7.24 -27.02 -1.53
C ARG A 283 8.17 -27.56 -0.48
N LYS A 284 8.56 -28.83 -0.58
CA LYS A 284 9.48 -29.46 0.36
C LYS A 284 10.83 -28.78 0.39
N GLU A 285 11.37 -28.48 -0.78
CA GLU A 285 12.63 -27.77 -0.93
C GLU A 285 12.59 -26.35 -0.34
N MET A 286 11.49 -25.61 -0.55
CA MET A 286 11.30 -24.27 0.02
C MET A 286 11.10 -24.31 1.53
N LEU A 287 10.36 -25.30 2.05
CA LEU A 287 10.22 -25.50 3.50
C LEU A 287 11.58 -25.82 4.15
N GLN A 288 12.42 -26.61 3.47
CA GLN A 288 13.77 -26.90 3.94
C GLN A 288 14.66 -25.64 3.95
N ASP A 289 14.54 -24.77 2.93
CA ASP A 289 15.27 -23.51 2.89
C ASP A 289 14.86 -22.59 4.05
N ILE A 290 13.54 -22.51 4.34
CA ILE A 290 13.01 -21.76 5.48
C ILE A 290 13.50 -22.36 6.81
N ALA A 291 13.52 -23.69 6.93
CA ALA A 291 14.00 -24.35 8.13
C ALA A 291 15.49 -24.06 8.40
N ILE A 292 16.33 -24.13 7.37
CA ILE A 292 17.76 -23.80 7.48
C ILE A 292 17.96 -22.32 7.85
N LEU A 293 17.19 -21.42 7.23
CA LEU A 293 17.25 -19.99 7.51
C LEU A 293 16.87 -19.66 8.97
N THR A 294 15.88 -20.37 9.52
CA THR A 294 15.33 -20.08 10.84
C THR A 294 15.87 -20.97 11.96
N GLY A 295 16.74 -21.93 11.61
CA GLY A 295 17.29 -22.91 12.56
C GLY A 295 16.24 -23.90 13.07
N GLY A 296 15.16 -24.13 12.30
CA GLY A 296 14.08 -25.06 12.63
C GLY A 296 14.20 -26.40 11.90
N THR A 297 13.22 -27.26 12.13
CA THR A 297 13.09 -28.56 11.48
C THR A 297 11.74 -28.65 10.77
N VAL A 298 11.71 -29.16 9.55
CA VAL A 298 10.46 -29.43 8.84
C VAL A 298 9.80 -30.67 9.47
N ILE A 299 8.59 -30.48 10.00
CA ILE A 299 7.80 -31.59 10.55
C ILE A 299 7.10 -32.29 9.39
N THR A 300 7.65 -33.42 8.95
CA THR A 300 7.15 -34.19 7.82
C THR A 300 7.17 -35.70 8.11
N SER A 301 6.20 -36.42 7.55
CA SER A 301 6.13 -37.87 7.67
C SER A 301 7.31 -38.60 7.01
N GLU A 302 7.97 -37.95 6.03
CA GLU A 302 9.16 -38.52 5.38
C GLU A 302 10.35 -38.68 6.36
N LEU A 303 10.43 -37.78 7.34
CA LEU A 303 11.41 -37.86 8.43
C LEU A 303 10.89 -38.63 9.65
N GLY A 304 9.69 -39.21 9.57
CA GLY A 304 9.05 -39.90 10.68
C GLY A 304 8.53 -38.97 11.78
N LEU A 305 8.40 -37.67 11.50
CA LEU A 305 7.95 -36.64 12.46
C LEU A 305 6.43 -36.42 12.37
N GLU A 306 5.76 -36.43 13.52
CA GLU A 306 4.35 -36.16 13.64
C GLU A 306 4.11 -34.83 14.37
N LEU A 307 3.09 -34.07 13.97
CA LEU A 307 2.75 -32.76 14.58
C LEU A 307 2.47 -32.87 16.09
N LYS A 308 1.83 -33.97 16.53
CA LYS A 308 1.52 -34.23 17.94
C LYS A 308 2.74 -34.41 18.83
N ASP A 309 3.86 -34.83 18.23
CA ASP A 309 5.12 -35.10 18.91
C ASP A 309 6.14 -33.95 18.73
N ALA A 310 5.71 -32.84 18.07
CA ALA A 310 6.56 -31.69 17.84
C ALA A 310 6.93 -31.00 19.15
N THR A 311 8.19 -30.58 19.27
CA THR A 311 8.76 -29.91 20.43
C THR A 311 9.21 -28.47 20.07
N ILE A 312 9.33 -27.63 21.07
CA ILE A 312 9.78 -26.23 20.89
C ILE A 312 11.18 -26.14 20.27
N ASP A 313 12.04 -27.10 20.54
CA ASP A 313 13.42 -27.13 20.01
C ASP A 313 13.47 -27.39 18.50
N GLN A 314 12.41 -27.93 17.91
CA GLN A 314 12.26 -28.14 16.47
C GLN A 314 11.70 -26.92 15.74
N LEU A 315 11.22 -25.91 16.48
CA LEU A 315 10.67 -24.70 15.90
C LEU A 315 11.79 -23.75 15.44
N GLY A 316 11.62 -23.21 14.25
CA GLY A 316 12.44 -22.13 13.77
C GLY A 316 12.23 -20.84 14.60
N ARG A 317 13.18 -19.91 14.48
CA ARG A 317 13.16 -18.60 15.14
C ARG A 317 13.61 -17.52 14.17
N ALA A 318 13.09 -16.32 14.34
CA ALA A 318 13.55 -15.13 13.63
C ALA A 318 13.42 -13.92 14.56
N ARG A 319 14.14 -12.86 14.27
CA ARG A 319 14.01 -11.60 15.02
C ARG A 319 12.63 -10.98 14.77
N GLN A 320 12.17 -10.98 13.51
CA GLN A 320 10.86 -10.43 13.13
C GLN A 320 10.29 -11.22 11.96
N VAL A 321 8.96 -11.34 11.91
CA VAL A 321 8.25 -11.81 10.70
C VAL A 321 7.10 -10.84 10.39
N LYS A 322 7.08 -10.34 9.16
CA LYS A 322 6.00 -9.50 8.63
C LYS A 322 5.16 -10.28 7.64
N ILE A 323 3.86 -10.32 7.84
CA ILE A 323 2.93 -11.07 6.98
C ILE A 323 1.86 -10.09 6.47
N SER A 324 1.82 -9.92 5.16
CA SER A 324 0.76 -9.20 4.45
C SER A 324 -0.35 -10.14 4.00
N LYS A 325 -1.28 -9.65 3.20
CA LYS A 325 -2.30 -10.48 2.54
C LYS A 325 -1.70 -11.45 1.53
N GLU A 326 -0.57 -11.10 0.93
CA GLU A 326 0.01 -11.82 -0.21
C GLU A 326 1.39 -12.42 0.09
N ASP A 327 2.14 -11.80 1.01
CA ASP A 327 3.55 -12.12 1.25
C ASP A 327 3.86 -12.37 2.72
N THR A 328 4.90 -13.16 2.95
CA THR A 328 5.54 -13.36 4.25
C THR A 328 7.03 -13.04 4.13
N ILE A 329 7.53 -12.15 5.00
CA ILE A 329 8.93 -11.74 5.08
C ILE A 329 9.50 -12.21 6.42
N ILE A 330 10.49 -13.05 6.38
CA ILE A 330 11.28 -13.47 7.55
C ILE A 330 12.53 -12.61 7.60
N VAL A 331 12.75 -11.93 8.70
CA VAL A 331 13.88 -11.00 8.91
C VAL A 331 14.77 -11.54 10.01
N ASP A 332 16.06 -11.68 9.72
CA ASP A 332 17.07 -12.11 10.67
C ASP A 332 16.71 -13.47 11.31
N GLY A 333 16.72 -14.50 10.45
CA GLY A 333 16.48 -15.89 10.88
C GLY A 333 17.63 -16.38 11.76
N ALA A 334 17.30 -17.18 12.77
CA ALA A 334 18.27 -17.71 13.74
C ALA A 334 19.03 -18.96 13.24
N GLY A 335 19.06 -19.20 11.92
CA GLY A 335 19.77 -20.31 11.31
C GLY A 335 21.29 -20.18 11.40
N ASN A 336 21.98 -21.29 11.17
CA ASN A 336 23.43 -21.29 11.15
C ASN A 336 23.96 -20.78 9.79
N GLU A 337 24.75 -19.72 9.82
CA GLU A 337 25.32 -19.07 8.61
C GLU A 337 26.09 -20.05 7.72
N ALA A 338 26.81 -21.02 8.31
CA ALA A 338 27.53 -22.03 7.54
C ALA A 338 26.57 -22.99 6.80
N GLU A 339 25.44 -23.34 7.41
CA GLU A 339 24.41 -24.20 6.78
C GLU A 339 23.70 -23.45 5.66
N ILE A 340 23.40 -22.15 5.85
CA ILE A 340 22.82 -21.28 4.82
C ILE A 340 23.77 -21.18 3.61
N LYS A 341 25.07 -20.92 3.84
CA LYS A 341 26.08 -20.88 2.78
C LYS A 341 26.21 -22.20 2.03
N ASN A 342 26.18 -23.33 2.75
CA ASN A 342 26.21 -24.64 2.15
C ASN A 342 24.96 -24.89 1.29
N ARG A 343 23.79 -24.46 1.77
CA ARG A 343 22.54 -24.59 1.00
C ARG A 343 22.55 -23.75 -0.27
N VAL A 344 23.04 -22.52 -0.20
CA VAL A 344 23.27 -21.64 -1.36
C VAL A 344 24.21 -22.31 -2.38
N ALA A 345 25.29 -22.93 -1.91
CA ALA A 345 26.23 -23.64 -2.80
C ALA A 345 25.58 -24.86 -3.48
N GLN A 346 24.74 -25.61 -2.76
CA GLN A 346 23.97 -26.73 -3.32
C GLN A 346 23.02 -26.29 -4.42
N ILE A 347 22.27 -25.18 -4.20
CA ILE A 347 21.34 -24.64 -5.19
C ILE A 347 22.11 -24.17 -6.44
N ARG A 348 23.27 -23.51 -6.28
CA ARG A 348 24.13 -23.12 -7.41
C ARG A 348 24.58 -24.33 -8.24
N GLN A 349 24.99 -25.39 -7.59
CA GLN A 349 25.36 -26.63 -8.26
C GLN A 349 24.17 -27.28 -9.00
N GLN A 350 22.96 -27.22 -8.43
CA GLN A 350 21.75 -27.67 -9.11
C GLN A 350 21.45 -26.83 -10.37
N ILE A 351 21.65 -25.51 -10.34
CA ILE A 351 21.50 -24.61 -11.49
C ILE A 351 22.47 -24.99 -12.62
N GLU A 352 23.72 -25.31 -12.29
CA GLU A 352 24.73 -25.72 -13.27
C GLU A 352 24.42 -27.06 -13.91
N ASN A 353 23.86 -28.01 -13.14
CA ASN A 353 23.60 -29.38 -13.59
C ASN A 353 22.25 -29.58 -14.29
N THR A 354 21.31 -28.63 -14.15
CA THR A 354 19.98 -28.77 -14.76
C THR A 354 20.03 -28.51 -16.26
N THR A 355 19.35 -29.36 -17.02
CA THR A 355 19.18 -29.21 -18.50
C THR A 355 17.85 -28.53 -18.86
N SER A 356 16.93 -28.35 -17.91
CA SER A 356 15.62 -27.72 -18.09
C SER A 356 15.74 -26.23 -17.84
N ASP A 357 15.41 -25.40 -18.83
CA ASP A 357 15.42 -23.94 -18.67
C ASP A 357 14.38 -23.47 -17.63
N PHE A 358 13.23 -24.13 -17.56
CA PHE A 358 12.23 -23.85 -16.56
C PHE A 358 12.69 -24.16 -15.12
N ASP A 359 13.36 -25.31 -14.92
CA ASP A 359 13.90 -25.64 -13.61
C ASP A 359 15.07 -24.74 -13.23
N ARG A 360 15.88 -24.34 -14.23
CA ARG A 360 16.95 -23.37 -14.02
C ARG A 360 16.40 -22.04 -13.53
N GLU A 361 15.36 -21.50 -14.17
CA GLU A 361 14.68 -20.28 -13.75
C GLU A 361 14.18 -20.38 -12.31
N LYS A 362 13.51 -21.47 -11.95
CA LYS A 362 12.97 -21.68 -10.60
C LYS A 362 14.04 -21.87 -9.53
N LEU A 363 15.15 -22.50 -9.88
CA LEU A 363 16.31 -22.58 -8.98
C LEU A 363 17.00 -21.24 -8.80
N GLN A 364 17.07 -20.40 -9.84
CA GLN A 364 17.59 -19.03 -9.76
C GLN A 364 16.70 -18.15 -8.87
N GLU A 365 15.38 -18.22 -9.02
CA GLU A 365 14.43 -17.53 -8.15
C GLU A 365 14.64 -17.94 -6.68
N ARG A 366 14.75 -19.22 -6.41
CA ARG A 366 14.97 -19.76 -5.07
C ARG A 366 16.32 -19.31 -4.49
N LEU A 367 17.37 -19.32 -5.32
CA LEU A 367 18.71 -18.82 -4.95
C LEU A 367 18.64 -17.34 -4.57
N ALA A 368 17.97 -16.53 -5.38
CA ALA A 368 17.84 -15.10 -5.13
C ALA A 368 17.11 -14.82 -3.79
N LYS A 369 16.05 -15.58 -3.50
CA LYS A 369 15.31 -15.47 -2.22
C LYS A 369 16.15 -15.84 -1.00
N LEU A 370 17.00 -16.86 -1.08
CA LEU A 370 17.82 -17.33 0.04
C LEU A 370 19.13 -16.52 0.21
N ALA A 371 19.77 -16.15 -0.90
CA ALA A 371 21.08 -15.49 -0.89
C ALA A 371 20.99 -13.95 -0.88
N GLY A 372 19.84 -13.38 -1.23
CA GLY A 372 19.65 -11.94 -1.37
C GLY A 372 19.60 -11.19 -0.03
N GLY A 373 19.27 -11.86 1.05
CA GLY A 373 19.06 -11.23 2.35
C GLY A 373 17.86 -10.27 2.37
N VAL A 374 17.71 -9.55 3.46
CA VAL A 374 16.73 -8.48 3.65
C VAL A 374 17.46 -7.21 4.07
N ALA A 375 17.28 -6.12 3.32
CA ALA A 375 17.74 -4.83 3.79
C ALA A 375 16.72 -4.27 4.79
N VAL A 376 17.21 -3.84 5.94
CA VAL A 376 16.38 -3.24 6.99
C VAL A 376 16.76 -1.77 7.12
N ILE A 377 15.81 -0.88 6.85
CA ILE A 377 15.97 0.54 7.11
C ILE A 377 15.49 0.81 8.54
N LYS A 378 16.42 1.14 9.42
CA LYS A 378 16.15 1.51 10.82
C LYS A 378 15.88 3.00 10.88
N VAL A 379 14.67 3.38 11.31
CA VAL A 379 14.23 4.78 11.38
C VAL A 379 14.38 5.29 12.78
N GLY A 380 15.24 6.29 12.97
CA GLY A 380 15.46 6.96 14.24
C GLY A 380 14.99 8.42 14.21
N ALA A 381 14.49 8.90 15.34
CA ALA A 381 14.11 10.28 15.57
C ALA A 381 14.17 10.62 17.06
N ALA A 382 14.10 11.93 17.38
CA ALA A 382 14.15 12.40 18.76
C ALA A 382 12.82 12.14 19.52
N THR A 383 11.70 12.07 18.82
CA THR A 383 10.37 11.85 19.40
C THR A 383 9.62 10.74 18.66
N GLU A 384 8.69 10.09 19.35
CA GLU A 384 7.86 9.04 18.77
C GLU A 384 6.98 9.56 17.61
N ILE A 385 6.50 10.82 17.71
CA ILE A 385 5.69 11.45 16.66
C ILE A 385 6.52 11.64 15.39
N GLU A 386 7.72 12.19 15.51
CA GLU A 386 8.65 12.37 14.38
C GLU A 386 9.07 11.02 13.76
N MET A 387 9.32 10.03 14.60
CA MET A 387 9.70 8.68 14.15
C MET A 387 8.60 8.03 13.31
N LYS A 388 7.34 8.11 13.77
CA LYS A 388 6.18 7.57 13.03
C LYS A 388 5.98 8.29 11.70
N GLU A 389 6.08 9.61 11.67
CA GLU A 389 5.97 10.40 10.45
C GLU A 389 7.09 10.03 9.46
N LYS A 390 8.33 9.99 9.92
CA LYS A 390 9.50 9.63 9.11
C LYS A 390 9.42 8.20 8.58
N LYS A 391 8.90 7.26 9.37
CA LYS A 391 8.68 5.86 8.97
C LYS A 391 7.67 5.77 7.83
N LEU A 392 6.51 6.42 7.95
CA LEU A 392 5.50 6.46 6.88
C LEU A 392 6.08 7.01 5.59
N ARG A 393 6.80 8.12 5.66
CA ARG A 393 7.44 8.77 4.51
C ARG A 393 8.48 7.86 3.83
N ILE A 394 9.26 7.09 4.60
CA ILE A 394 10.21 6.11 4.05
C ILE A 394 9.47 4.92 3.42
N GLU A 395 8.39 4.44 4.02
CA GLU A 395 7.54 3.37 3.46
C GLU A 395 6.96 3.79 2.09
N ASP A 396 6.45 5.02 1.98
CA ASP A 396 5.92 5.58 0.72
C ASP A 396 7.03 5.70 -0.34
N ALA A 397 8.18 6.26 0.04
CA ALA A 397 9.31 6.40 -0.88
C ALA A 397 9.85 5.05 -1.38
N LEU A 398 9.86 4.03 -0.53
CA LEU A 398 10.22 2.67 -0.92
C LEU A 398 9.21 2.08 -1.92
N SER A 399 7.92 2.28 -1.68
CA SER A 399 6.85 1.82 -2.56
C SER A 399 6.89 2.53 -3.92
N ALA A 400 7.06 3.86 -3.92
CA ALA A 400 7.24 4.65 -5.13
C ALA A 400 8.47 4.18 -5.95
N THR A 401 9.56 3.86 -5.27
CA THR A 401 10.78 3.37 -5.91
C THR A 401 10.57 1.99 -6.56
N LYS A 402 9.87 1.07 -5.89
CA LYS A 402 9.50 -0.23 -6.47
C LYS A 402 8.61 -0.04 -7.70
N ALA A 403 7.60 0.83 -7.61
CA ALA A 403 6.72 1.15 -8.74
C ALA A 403 7.49 1.75 -9.94
N ALA A 404 8.53 2.56 -9.68
CA ALA A 404 9.39 3.12 -10.72
C ALA A 404 10.27 2.05 -11.39
N VAL A 405 10.80 1.09 -10.62
CA VAL A 405 11.57 -0.04 -11.17
C VAL A 405 10.70 -0.94 -12.04
N GLU A 406 9.43 -1.13 -11.69
CA GLU A 406 8.48 -1.97 -12.41
C GLU A 406 8.03 -1.35 -13.75
N GLU A 407 7.63 -0.08 -13.78
CA GLU A 407 7.00 0.53 -14.96
C GLU A 407 7.72 1.79 -15.47
N GLY A 408 8.86 2.14 -14.89
CA GLY A 408 9.61 3.33 -15.28
C GLY A 408 9.12 4.61 -14.62
N ILE A 409 9.68 5.72 -15.09
CA ILE A 409 9.46 7.07 -14.56
C ILE A 409 8.95 8.02 -15.65
N VAL A 410 8.20 9.02 -15.25
CA VAL A 410 7.71 10.13 -16.07
C VAL A 410 8.07 11.47 -15.43
N ALA A 411 7.88 12.57 -16.14
CA ALA A 411 8.03 13.91 -15.58
C ALA A 411 7.09 14.11 -14.40
N GLY A 412 7.64 14.46 -13.25
CA GLY A 412 6.93 14.60 -11.99
C GLY A 412 6.15 15.91 -11.86
N GLY A 413 5.64 16.15 -10.65
CA GLY A 413 4.91 17.38 -10.33
C GLY A 413 3.61 17.57 -11.11
N GLY A 414 3.00 16.50 -11.59
CA GLY A 414 1.76 16.52 -12.40
C GLY A 414 1.99 16.81 -13.89
N VAL A 415 3.24 17.03 -14.33
CA VAL A 415 3.56 17.37 -15.74
C VAL A 415 3.24 16.23 -16.68
N ALA A 416 3.40 14.96 -16.27
CA ALA A 416 3.04 13.81 -17.09
C ALA A 416 1.55 13.82 -17.51
N LEU A 417 0.65 14.32 -16.66
CA LEU A 417 -0.77 14.47 -16.98
C LEU A 417 -0.99 15.60 -18.00
N ILE A 418 -0.26 16.71 -17.88
CA ILE A 418 -0.28 17.79 -18.88
C ILE A 418 0.22 17.28 -20.25
N ASN A 419 1.27 16.47 -20.27
CA ASN A 419 1.84 15.89 -21.49
C ASN A 419 0.87 14.90 -22.17
N ALA A 420 -0.11 14.36 -21.48
CA ALA A 420 -1.16 13.50 -22.06
C ALA A 420 -2.30 14.31 -22.72
N ILE A 421 -2.40 15.62 -22.48
CA ILE A 421 -3.47 16.49 -23.02
C ILE A 421 -3.57 16.43 -24.55
N PRO A 422 -2.48 16.56 -25.34
CA PRO A 422 -2.59 16.54 -26.79
C PRO A 422 -3.16 15.23 -27.37
N ALA A 423 -2.92 14.08 -26.73
CA ALA A 423 -3.48 12.79 -27.13
C ALA A 423 -5.00 12.77 -26.90
N VAL A 424 -5.45 13.24 -25.74
CA VAL A 424 -6.87 13.34 -25.40
C VAL A 424 -7.58 14.35 -26.31
N GLU A 425 -6.96 15.49 -26.65
CA GLU A 425 -7.53 16.49 -27.58
C GLU A 425 -7.80 15.89 -28.95
N LYS A 426 -6.87 15.13 -29.53
CA LYS A 426 -7.07 14.40 -30.79
C LYS A 426 -8.24 13.41 -30.72
N LEU A 427 -8.38 12.71 -29.59
CA LEU A 427 -9.51 11.80 -29.39
C LEU A 427 -10.83 12.55 -29.33
N ILE A 428 -10.89 13.72 -28.70
CA ILE A 428 -12.07 14.59 -28.57
C ILE A 428 -12.60 15.03 -29.95
N GLU A 429 -11.72 15.25 -30.93
CA GLU A 429 -12.13 15.62 -32.30
C GLU A 429 -13.00 14.55 -32.98
N THR A 430 -12.84 13.29 -32.61
CA THR A 430 -13.59 12.15 -33.18
C THR A 430 -14.95 11.93 -32.52
N ALA A 431 -15.22 12.56 -31.37
CA ALA A 431 -16.39 12.33 -30.54
C ALA A 431 -17.45 13.45 -30.69
N THR A 432 -18.70 13.10 -30.40
CA THR A 432 -19.84 14.02 -30.43
C THR A 432 -20.75 13.87 -29.22
N GLY A 433 -21.60 14.87 -28.95
CA GLY A 433 -22.60 14.86 -27.88
C GLY A 433 -21.97 14.66 -26.48
N ASP A 434 -22.69 14.01 -25.59
CA ASP A 434 -22.27 13.81 -24.19
C ASP A 434 -21.00 12.95 -24.03
N THR A 435 -20.68 12.10 -25.01
CA THR A 435 -19.40 11.39 -25.02
C THR A 435 -18.23 12.36 -25.13
N LYS A 436 -18.34 13.35 -26.04
CA LYS A 436 -17.37 14.45 -26.18
C LYS A 436 -17.26 15.25 -24.89
N THR A 437 -18.39 15.57 -24.27
CA THR A 437 -18.43 16.28 -22.97
C THR A 437 -17.72 15.51 -21.89
N GLY A 438 -17.92 14.17 -21.82
CA GLY A 438 -17.20 13.31 -20.87
C GLY A 438 -15.68 13.34 -21.06
N MET A 439 -15.20 13.34 -22.31
CA MET A 439 -13.77 13.47 -22.64
C MET A 439 -13.23 14.85 -22.24
N GLN A 440 -14.00 15.93 -22.47
CA GLN A 440 -13.62 17.31 -22.09
C GLN A 440 -13.50 17.47 -20.58
N ILE A 441 -14.30 16.75 -19.79
CA ILE A 441 -14.16 16.73 -18.32
C ILE A 441 -12.78 16.19 -17.93
N VAL A 442 -12.34 15.05 -18.50
CA VAL A 442 -11.02 14.51 -18.22
C VAL A 442 -9.93 15.47 -18.65
N LEU A 443 -10.00 16.01 -19.86
CA LEU A 443 -9.04 16.98 -20.38
C LEU A 443 -8.78 18.12 -19.39
N LYS A 444 -9.86 18.70 -18.83
CA LYS A 444 -9.77 19.78 -17.86
C LYS A 444 -9.15 19.35 -16.54
N VAL A 445 -9.46 18.12 -16.10
CA VAL A 445 -9.00 17.59 -14.82
C VAL A 445 -7.52 17.21 -14.84
N LEU A 446 -6.95 16.88 -16.00
CA LEU A 446 -5.50 16.60 -16.13
C LEU A 446 -4.61 17.77 -15.68
N GLU A 447 -5.12 18.99 -15.62
CA GLU A 447 -4.40 20.17 -15.15
C GLU A 447 -4.39 20.35 -13.62
N GLU A 448 -5.33 19.70 -12.92
CA GLU A 448 -5.59 19.99 -11.49
C GLU A 448 -4.40 19.66 -10.56
N PRO A 449 -3.60 18.60 -10.76
CA PRO A 449 -2.44 18.36 -9.91
C PRO A 449 -1.41 19.50 -9.97
N VAL A 450 -1.06 19.99 -11.14
CA VAL A 450 -0.15 21.15 -11.28
C VAL A 450 -0.74 22.40 -10.62
N LYS A 451 -2.05 22.66 -10.84
CA LYS A 451 -2.74 23.80 -10.22
C LYS A 451 -2.73 23.71 -8.70
N GLN A 452 -2.94 22.51 -8.14
CA GLN A 452 -2.96 22.35 -6.69
C GLN A 452 -1.56 22.49 -6.08
N ILE A 453 -0.52 21.93 -6.71
CA ILE A 453 0.88 22.11 -6.28
C ILE A 453 1.24 23.61 -6.26
N ALA A 454 0.92 24.33 -7.33
CA ALA A 454 1.13 25.77 -7.41
C ALA A 454 0.37 26.53 -6.32
N LYS A 455 -0.91 26.19 -6.09
CA LYS A 455 -1.74 26.78 -5.05
C LYS A 455 -1.17 26.55 -3.65
N ASN A 456 -0.68 25.35 -3.37
CA ASN A 456 -0.03 25.04 -2.08
C ASN A 456 1.28 25.82 -1.90
N ALA A 457 1.92 26.22 -3.00
CA ALA A 457 3.08 27.11 -3.01
C ALA A 457 2.70 28.62 -2.92
N GLY A 458 1.41 28.95 -2.92
CA GLY A 458 0.94 30.33 -2.89
C GLY A 458 0.95 31.03 -4.25
N LEU A 459 0.99 30.25 -5.35
CA LEU A 459 1.09 30.73 -6.72
C LEU A 459 -0.21 30.51 -7.51
N GLU A 460 -0.38 31.24 -8.63
CA GLU A 460 -1.54 31.10 -9.52
C GLU A 460 -1.33 29.93 -10.51
N GLY A 461 -1.99 28.79 -10.25
CA GLY A 461 -1.80 27.56 -10.98
C GLY A 461 -2.21 27.62 -12.45
N SER A 462 -3.22 28.42 -12.80
CA SER A 462 -3.70 28.57 -14.18
C SER A 462 -2.63 29.18 -15.10
N VAL A 463 -1.88 30.16 -14.58
CA VAL A 463 -0.77 30.79 -15.31
C VAL A 463 0.37 29.80 -15.54
N ILE A 464 0.67 28.99 -14.52
CA ILE A 464 1.73 27.99 -14.60
C ILE A 464 1.37 26.92 -15.64
N VAL A 465 0.16 26.38 -15.60
CA VAL A 465 -0.32 25.39 -16.58
C VAL A 465 -0.26 25.95 -18.00
N GLU A 466 -0.70 27.19 -18.21
CA GLU A 466 -0.67 27.81 -19.54
C GLU A 466 0.76 27.98 -20.07
N ASN A 467 1.73 28.32 -19.21
CA ASN A 467 3.13 28.42 -19.59
C ASN A 467 3.75 27.04 -19.91
N ILE A 468 3.37 25.99 -19.18
CA ILE A 468 3.82 24.62 -19.48
C ILE A 468 3.27 24.18 -20.84
N LYS A 469 1.98 24.41 -21.12
CA LYS A 469 1.32 24.06 -22.39
C LYS A 469 1.91 24.77 -23.61
N LYS A 470 2.43 26.00 -23.44
CA LYS A 470 3.09 26.75 -24.52
C LYS A 470 4.46 26.20 -24.89
N SER A 471 5.04 25.36 -24.04
CA SER A 471 6.32 24.72 -24.35
C SER A 471 6.10 23.51 -25.22
N ASP A 472 6.83 23.44 -26.36
CA ASP A 472 6.84 22.26 -27.23
C ASP A 472 7.73 21.11 -26.71
N LYS A 473 8.33 21.28 -25.51
CA LYS A 473 9.22 20.27 -24.92
C LYS A 473 8.44 19.36 -23.98
N ALA A 474 8.42 18.06 -24.29
CA ALA A 474 7.96 17.05 -23.35
C ALA A 474 8.85 17.09 -22.07
N GLY A 475 8.22 17.02 -20.89
CA GLY A 475 8.94 17.09 -19.62
C GLY A 475 9.22 18.50 -19.09
N TYR A 476 8.95 19.57 -19.86
CA TYR A 476 9.05 20.92 -19.36
C TYR A 476 7.93 21.19 -18.34
N GLY A 477 8.30 21.66 -17.15
CA GLY A 477 7.40 21.85 -16.04
C GLY A 477 7.81 22.98 -15.12
N PHE A 478 7.18 23.04 -13.96
CA PHE A 478 7.42 24.06 -12.94
C PHE A 478 7.87 23.42 -11.63
N ASP A 479 9.09 23.72 -11.22
CA ASP A 479 9.62 23.38 -9.90
C ASP A 479 9.02 24.34 -8.86
N ALA A 480 8.04 23.87 -8.12
CA ALA A 480 7.34 24.67 -7.12
C ALA A 480 8.18 24.95 -5.86
N LEU A 481 9.27 24.21 -5.63
CA LEU A 481 10.19 24.45 -4.51
C LEU A 481 11.04 25.68 -4.78
N ASN A 482 11.67 25.72 -5.96
CA ASN A 482 12.59 26.79 -6.38
C ASN A 482 11.89 27.89 -7.19
N GLU A 483 10.59 27.74 -7.52
CA GLU A 483 9.77 28.67 -8.30
C GLU A 483 10.33 28.97 -9.70
N GLU A 484 10.85 27.94 -10.38
CA GLU A 484 11.45 28.06 -11.72
C GLU A 484 10.84 27.06 -12.71
N TYR A 485 10.87 27.43 -14.00
CA TYR A 485 10.51 26.52 -15.09
C TYR A 485 11.74 25.75 -15.54
N THR A 486 11.63 24.42 -15.63
CA THR A 486 12.76 23.54 -15.95
C THR A 486 12.31 22.27 -16.67
N ASP A 487 13.25 21.51 -17.21
CA ASP A 487 13.03 20.11 -17.57
C ASP A 487 12.97 19.28 -16.28
N MET A 488 11.80 18.69 -16.02
CA MET A 488 11.53 17.98 -14.77
C MET A 488 12.39 16.73 -14.64
N ILE A 489 12.61 16.00 -15.74
CA ILE A 489 13.41 14.76 -15.75
C ILE A 489 14.89 15.08 -15.52
N GLU A 490 15.43 16.08 -16.22
CA GLU A 490 16.83 16.50 -16.05
C GLU A 490 17.08 17.04 -14.64
N LYS A 491 16.13 17.76 -14.08
CA LYS A 491 16.20 18.27 -12.69
C LYS A 491 16.05 17.17 -11.64
N GLY A 492 15.61 15.97 -12.04
CA GLY A 492 15.37 14.84 -11.15
C GLY A 492 13.99 14.86 -10.47
N ILE A 493 13.07 15.73 -10.93
CA ILE A 493 11.69 15.78 -10.43
C ILE A 493 10.87 14.79 -11.27
N VAL A 494 10.75 13.56 -10.76
CA VAL A 494 10.16 12.44 -11.48
C VAL A 494 9.12 11.73 -10.63
N ASP A 495 8.08 11.19 -11.29
CA ASP A 495 7.06 10.36 -10.66
C ASP A 495 7.10 8.96 -11.28
N PRO A 496 6.79 7.88 -10.51
CA PRO A 496 6.63 6.56 -11.08
C PRO A 496 5.43 6.53 -12.04
N THR A 497 5.62 5.92 -13.21
CA THR A 497 4.55 5.77 -14.21
C THR A 497 3.35 5.05 -13.65
N LYS A 498 3.57 3.97 -12.89
CA LYS A 498 2.54 3.17 -12.23
C LYS A 498 1.70 4.01 -11.27
N VAL A 499 2.31 4.90 -10.50
CA VAL A 499 1.64 5.81 -9.57
C VAL A 499 0.72 6.77 -10.32
N THR A 500 1.26 7.47 -11.32
CA THR A 500 0.50 8.49 -12.07
C THR A 500 -0.69 7.90 -12.83
N ARG A 501 -0.50 6.76 -13.53
CA ARG A 501 -1.59 6.12 -14.27
C ARG A 501 -2.66 5.52 -13.35
N SER A 502 -2.24 4.87 -12.23
CA SER A 502 -3.19 4.25 -11.29
C SER A 502 -4.04 5.30 -10.58
N ALA A 503 -3.45 6.44 -10.22
CA ALA A 503 -4.17 7.57 -9.63
C ALA A 503 -5.30 8.05 -10.56
N LEU A 504 -5.03 8.22 -11.85
CA LEU A 504 -6.04 8.65 -12.83
C LEU A 504 -7.12 7.57 -13.06
N GLN A 505 -6.73 6.31 -13.19
CA GLN A 505 -7.66 5.19 -13.42
C GLN A 505 -8.61 4.99 -12.24
N ASN A 506 -8.10 4.98 -11.02
CA ASN A 506 -8.91 4.80 -9.81
C ASN A 506 -9.85 5.99 -9.59
N ALA A 507 -9.37 7.21 -9.81
CA ALA A 507 -10.17 8.42 -9.74
C ALA A 507 -11.33 8.39 -10.76
N ALA A 508 -11.04 8.07 -12.02
CA ALA A 508 -12.05 7.99 -13.08
C ALA A 508 -13.09 6.90 -12.84
N SER A 509 -12.67 5.75 -12.30
CA SER A 509 -13.55 4.64 -11.95
C SER A 509 -14.60 5.06 -10.92
N VAL A 510 -14.17 5.58 -9.78
CA VAL A 510 -15.10 5.98 -8.71
C VAL A 510 -15.92 7.21 -9.10
N ALA A 511 -15.31 8.22 -9.73
CA ALA A 511 -16.05 9.39 -10.20
C ALA A 511 -17.19 9.00 -11.16
N SER A 512 -16.94 8.04 -12.06
CA SER A 512 -17.96 7.52 -12.99
C SER A 512 -19.13 6.86 -12.26
N MET A 513 -18.88 6.17 -11.15
CA MET A 513 -19.95 5.58 -10.33
C MET A 513 -20.74 6.66 -9.59
N VAL A 514 -20.07 7.66 -9.01
CA VAL A 514 -20.73 8.80 -8.35
C VAL A 514 -21.63 9.56 -9.32
N LEU A 515 -21.15 9.86 -10.53
CA LEU A 515 -21.93 10.60 -11.54
C LEU A 515 -23.17 9.86 -12.03
N THR A 516 -23.16 8.53 -11.98
CA THR A 516 -24.31 7.70 -12.39
C THR A 516 -25.26 7.38 -11.23
N THR A 517 -24.99 7.85 -10.02
CA THR A 517 -25.82 7.62 -8.83
C THR A 517 -26.98 8.62 -8.79
N GLU A 518 -28.20 8.13 -8.56
CA GLU A 518 -29.44 8.93 -8.52
C GLU A 518 -30.14 8.87 -7.15
N SER A 519 -29.85 7.84 -6.33
CA SER A 519 -30.44 7.71 -4.99
C SER A 519 -29.44 7.18 -3.99
N LEU A 520 -29.59 7.62 -2.73
CA LEU A 520 -28.81 7.17 -1.58
C LEU A 520 -29.76 6.57 -0.55
N VAL A 521 -29.32 5.48 0.06
CA VAL A 521 -30.07 4.78 1.13
C VAL A 521 -29.15 4.61 2.33
N ALA A 522 -29.51 5.23 3.45
CA ALA A 522 -28.74 5.16 4.69
C ALA A 522 -29.59 4.63 5.85
N ASP A 523 -28.94 4.07 6.85
CA ASP A 523 -29.61 3.76 8.13
C ASP A 523 -29.90 5.05 8.90
N ILE A 524 -31.07 5.10 9.54
CA ILE A 524 -31.37 6.17 10.49
C ILE A 524 -30.58 5.87 11.75
N LYS A 525 -29.72 6.80 12.20
CA LYS A 525 -29.05 6.69 13.49
C LYS A 525 -30.12 6.68 14.58
N GLU A 526 -30.21 5.60 15.36
CA GLU A 526 -31.00 5.57 16.56
C GLU A 526 -30.21 6.32 17.65
N ASP A 527 -30.82 7.33 18.27
CA ASP A 527 -30.27 7.94 19.46
C ASP A 527 -30.12 6.82 20.51
N ALA A 528 -28.93 6.67 21.07
CA ALA A 528 -28.71 5.71 22.14
C ALA A 528 -29.72 6.00 23.25
N PRO A 529 -30.50 5.01 23.72
CA PRO A 529 -31.45 5.24 24.78
C PRO A 529 -30.72 5.87 25.95
N ALA A 530 -31.23 7.01 26.44
CA ALA A 530 -30.69 7.68 27.60
C ALA A 530 -30.57 6.66 28.71
N MET A 531 -29.36 6.43 29.23
CA MET A 531 -29.19 5.55 30.40
C MET A 531 -30.14 6.06 31.49
N PRO A 532 -31.01 5.20 32.08
CA PRO A 532 -31.86 5.61 33.17
C PRO A 532 -30.97 6.21 34.27
N ALA A 533 -31.32 7.40 34.70
CA ALA A 533 -30.63 8.06 35.79
C ALA A 533 -30.55 7.07 36.97
N ALA A 534 -29.34 6.88 37.49
CA ALA A 534 -29.13 6.04 38.66
C ALA A 534 -30.11 6.52 39.76
N PRO A 535 -30.85 5.63 40.43
CA PRO A 535 -31.75 6.02 41.50
C PRO A 535 -30.94 6.76 42.55
N ASP A 536 -31.39 7.96 42.84
CA ASP A 536 -30.88 8.81 43.91
C ASP A 536 -31.00 8.04 45.24
N MET A 537 -29.88 7.49 45.69
CA MET A 537 -29.78 6.88 47.03
C MET A 537 -29.62 8.01 48.05
N GLY A 538 -30.61 8.88 48.05
CA GLY A 538 -30.78 9.91 49.06
C GLY A 538 -31.19 9.33 50.41
N GLY A 539 -30.26 9.37 51.34
CA GLY A 539 -30.56 9.58 52.74
C GLY A 539 -31.04 8.37 53.55
N MET A 540 -30.11 7.72 54.20
CA MET A 540 -30.35 7.14 55.52
C MET A 540 -29.25 7.61 56.46
N TYR A 541 -29.62 8.55 57.33
CA TYR A 541 -29.11 8.70 58.66
C TYR A 541 -30.15 8.16 59.61
#